data_bf33aa08d84f2f797943bca023d863c2
#
_entry.id   bf33aa08d84f2f797943bca023d863c2
#
_cell.length_a   1.000
_cell.length_b   1.000
_cell.length_c   1.000
_cell.angle_alpha   90.00
_cell.angle_beta   90.00
_cell.angle_gamma   90.00
#
_symmetry.space_group_name_H-M   'P 1'
#
loop_
_entity.id
_entity.type
_entity.pdbx_description
1 polymer ?
#
loop_
_entity_poly.entity_id
_entity_poly.type
_entity_poly.pdbx_seq_one_letter_code
_entity_poly.pdbx_strand_id
1 'polypeptide(L)'
;LPSELLEERAAFTGATGFVLRGTHANRAAMTDYRSDLLRLLSGRGYIHQVTDPEGLDVLAAKDIVPGYIGFDATGPSLHVGSLVQIMLLRRMQQAGHKPIVLMGGGTTKIGDPSGKDESRRLLTTETIDANIASIRRAFERFLTFGDGPSDAIMANNADWLDALDYIPFLRDVGPHFTINRMLTFDSVRLRLDREQPLTFLEFNYMILQAYDFLELSRRAHCRLQLGGSDQWGNIVNGIELARRVEGTQLYGITTPLITTADGGKMGKTEKGAVWLNTDLLSPYDYWQFWRNTQDADVGRFLRLFTDIPLDEIARLEKLQGAEINHAKKALADAATAMLHGDEAAAGAAESARRT
;
A
#
# COMPACT_ATOMS: atom_id res chain seq x y z
N LEU A 1 -26.87 -50.42 14.46
CA LEU A 1 -26.46 -49.90 13.14
C LEU A 1 -24.95 -49.97 13.00
N PRO A 2 -24.40 -50.57 11.94
CA PRO A 2 -23.04 -51.08 11.92
C PRO A 2 -22.01 -50.02 11.54
N SER A 3 -20.80 -50.27 12.03
CA SER A 3 -19.54 -49.53 11.99
C SER A 3 -18.76 -49.65 10.66
N GLU A 4 -19.40 -49.58 9.50
CA GLU A 4 -18.73 -49.83 8.19
C GLU A 4 -18.72 -48.60 7.21
N LEU A 5 -18.90 -47.38 7.69
CA LEU A 5 -18.92 -46.19 6.84
C LEU A 5 -17.78 -45.17 7.14
N LEU A 6 -16.66 -45.64 7.72
CA LEU A 6 -15.53 -44.75 8.09
C LEU A 6 -14.22 -45.03 7.31
N GLU A 7 -14.20 -45.92 6.32
CA GLU A 7 -12.94 -46.25 5.60
C GLU A 7 -12.85 -45.83 4.12
N GLU A 8 -13.78 -45.05 3.58
CA GLU A 8 -13.71 -44.59 2.18
C GLU A 8 -13.48 -43.06 1.99
N ARG A 9 -12.74 -42.42 2.87
CA ARG A 9 -12.33 -41.01 2.70
C ARG A 9 -10.81 -40.77 2.63
N ALA A 10 -10.05 -41.72 2.18
CA ALA A 10 -8.60 -41.64 2.08
C ALA A 10 -8.09 -41.94 0.65
N ALA A 11 -8.63 -41.27 -0.37
CA ALA A 11 -8.05 -41.29 -1.72
C ALA A 11 -8.50 -40.13 -2.59
N PHE A 12 -8.23 -38.88 -2.19
CA PHE A 12 -8.20 -37.73 -3.10
C PHE A 12 -7.35 -36.60 -2.49
N THR A 13 -6.05 -36.86 -2.29
CA THR A 13 -5.05 -35.83 -1.95
C THR A 13 -4.01 -35.73 -3.06
N GLY A 14 -4.43 -35.20 -4.17
CA GLY A 14 -3.58 -34.79 -5.29
C GLY A 14 -3.73 -33.28 -5.56
N ALA A 15 -3.62 -32.45 -4.53
CA ALA A 15 -3.46 -31.02 -4.68
C ALA A 15 -2.14 -30.65 -4.00
N THR A 16 -1.15 -30.26 -4.83
CA THR A 16 0.09 -29.64 -4.36
C THR A 16 -0.26 -28.44 -3.50
N GLY A 17 -0.35 -28.69 -2.19
CA GLY A 17 -0.56 -27.68 -1.18
C GLY A 17 0.65 -26.76 -1.17
N PHE A 18 0.45 -25.52 -1.58
CA PHE A 18 1.35 -24.42 -1.28
C PHE A 18 1.31 -24.23 0.23
N VAL A 19 2.25 -24.85 0.92
CA VAL A 19 2.44 -24.69 2.36
C VAL A 19 2.92 -23.25 2.56
N LEU A 20 2.01 -22.39 2.99
CA LEU A 20 2.35 -21.09 3.55
C LEU A 20 3.23 -21.34 4.79
N ARG A 21 4.54 -21.39 4.61
CA ARG A 21 5.48 -21.28 5.72
C ARG A 21 5.40 -19.84 6.22
N GLY A 22 4.47 -19.60 7.12
CA GLY A 22 4.47 -18.42 7.97
C GLY A 22 5.67 -18.50 8.90
N THR A 23 6.82 -18.09 8.43
CA THR A 23 7.93 -17.77 9.31
C THR A 23 7.75 -16.35 9.79
N HIS A 24 7.49 -16.19 11.09
CA HIS A 24 7.78 -14.95 11.79
C HIS A 24 9.22 -14.57 11.44
N ALA A 25 9.40 -13.69 10.49
CA ALA A 25 10.71 -13.17 10.13
C ALA A 25 11.16 -12.25 11.25
N ASN A 26 11.83 -12.86 12.21
CA ASN A 26 12.68 -12.19 13.17
C ASN A 26 13.78 -11.43 12.40
N ARG A 27 13.86 -10.16 12.66
CA ARG A 27 14.98 -9.22 12.54
C ARG A 27 16.23 -9.79 11.84
N ALA A 28 16.49 -9.24 10.62
CA ALA A 28 17.79 -9.07 9.99
C ALA A 28 18.65 -10.32 9.75
N ALA A 29 18.36 -11.04 8.69
CA ALA A 29 19.41 -11.23 7.70
C ALA A 29 19.18 -10.16 6.64
N MET A 30 20.13 -9.30 6.34
CA MET A 30 20.19 -8.60 5.06
C MET A 30 20.24 -9.71 4.04
N THR A 31 19.07 -10.04 3.49
CA THR A 31 18.95 -10.99 2.39
C THR A 31 19.73 -10.33 1.27
N ASP A 32 20.71 -11.04 0.74
CA ASP A 32 21.60 -10.50 -0.30
C ASP A 32 20.84 -10.48 -1.62
N TYR A 33 19.84 -9.55 -1.70
CA TYR A 33 19.03 -9.37 -2.90
C TYR A 33 19.89 -8.89 -4.07
N ARG A 34 19.62 -9.41 -5.26
CA ARG A 34 20.30 -9.02 -6.51
C ARG A 34 19.76 -7.72 -7.07
N SER A 35 18.44 -7.52 -6.97
CA SER A 35 17.76 -6.35 -7.50
C SER A 35 17.94 -5.12 -6.61
N ASP A 36 18.11 -3.96 -7.23
CA ASP A 36 18.15 -2.67 -6.53
C ASP A 36 16.83 -2.39 -5.80
N LEU A 37 15.71 -2.84 -6.38
CA LEU A 37 14.38 -2.69 -5.76
C LEU A 37 14.33 -3.34 -4.38
N LEU A 38 14.60 -4.64 -4.30
CA LEU A 38 14.46 -5.35 -3.03
C LEU A 38 15.54 -4.95 -2.03
N ARG A 39 16.77 -4.60 -2.49
CA ARG A 39 17.81 -4.03 -1.62
C ARG A 39 17.35 -2.70 -1.01
N LEU A 40 16.82 -1.80 -1.83
CA LEU A 40 16.35 -0.48 -1.39
C LEU A 40 15.17 -0.61 -0.42
N LEU A 41 14.18 -1.43 -0.74
CA LEU A 41 13.00 -1.64 0.10
C LEU A 41 13.37 -2.31 1.43
N SER A 42 14.24 -3.32 1.41
CA SER A 42 14.70 -4.00 2.61
C SER A 42 15.53 -3.07 3.51
N GLY A 43 16.49 -2.36 2.94
CA GLY A 43 17.38 -1.45 3.70
C GLY A 43 16.63 -0.31 4.38
N ARG A 44 15.53 0.14 3.78
CA ARG A 44 14.66 1.19 4.35
C ARG A 44 13.54 0.67 5.24
N GLY A 45 13.35 -0.65 5.33
CA GLY A 45 12.35 -1.25 6.22
C GLY A 45 10.92 -1.27 5.66
N TYR A 46 10.77 -1.27 4.33
CA TYR A 46 9.44 -1.35 3.69
C TYR A 46 8.89 -2.78 3.62
N ILE A 47 9.73 -3.81 3.65
CA ILE A 47 9.28 -5.18 3.42
C ILE A 47 8.70 -5.79 4.70
N HIS A 48 7.40 -6.14 4.66
CA HIS A 48 6.74 -6.97 5.67
C HIS A 48 6.59 -8.41 5.17
N GLN A 49 5.99 -8.59 3.98
CA GLN A 49 5.81 -9.90 3.35
C GLN A 49 6.02 -9.76 1.82
N VAL A 50 6.54 -10.83 1.21
CA VAL A 50 6.67 -10.98 -0.23
C VAL A 50 6.12 -12.36 -0.59
N THR A 51 5.34 -12.46 -1.66
CA THR A 51 4.71 -13.73 -2.07
C THR A 51 5.71 -14.76 -2.60
N ASP A 52 6.69 -14.31 -3.36
CA ASP A 52 7.80 -15.09 -3.91
C ASP A 52 9.03 -14.18 -4.01
N PRO A 53 9.84 -14.08 -2.95
CA PRO A 53 10.98 -13.16 -2.92
C PRO A 53 12.06 -13.51 -3.94
N GLU A 54 12.33 -14.80 -4.18
CA GLU A 54 13.36 -15.23 -5.14
C GLU A 54 12.94 -14.92 -6.58
N GLY A 55 11.70 -15.27 -6.95
CA GLY A 55 11.17 -15.03 -8.30
C GLY A 55 11.08 -13.53 -8.61
N LEU A 56 10.62 -12.73 -7.64
CA LEU A 56 10.56 -11.27 -7.80
C LEU A 56 11.96 -10.65 -7.90
N ASP A 57 12.93 -11.12 -7.09
CA ASP A 57 14.31 -10.61 -7.12
C ASP A 57 14.99 -10.87 -8.45
N VAL A 58 14.82 -12.07 -9.00
CA VAL A 58 15.33 -12.43 -10.35
C VAL A 58 14.68 -11.57 -11.41
N LEU A 59 13.35 -11.38 -11.35
CA LEU A 59 12.62 -10.56 -12.32
C LEU A 59 13.08 -9.11 -12.26
N ALA A 60 13.12 -8.51 -11.07
CA ALA A 60 13.47 -7.10 -10.87
C ALA A 60 14.96 -6.81 -11.11
N ALA A 61 15.85 -7.80 -11.01
CA ALA A 61 17.25 -7.64 -11.39
C ALA A 61 17.47 -7.64 -12.92
N LYS A 62 16.51 -8.16 -13.68
CA LYS A 62 16.65 -8.36 -15.14
C LYS A 62 15.83 -7.37 -15.95
N ASP A 63 14.60 -7.09 -15.51
CA ASP A 63 13.63 -6.35 -16.30
C ASP A 63 13.05 -5.17 -15.51
N ILE A 64 12.51 -4.17 -16.22
CA ILE A 64 11.67 -3.13 -15.61
C ILE A 64 10.34 -3.77 -15.21
N VAL A 65 10.01 -3.74 -13.93
CA VAL A 65 8.77 -4.30 -13.39
C VAL A 65 7.73 -3.20 -13.22
N PRO A 66 6.62 -3.20 -13.99
CA PRO A 66 5.48 -2.36 -13.66
C PRO A 66 4.79 -2.89 -12.40
N GLY A 67 4.55 -2.00 -11.43
CA GLY A 67 3.89 -2.35 -10.17
C GLY A 67 2.97 -1.25 -9.68
N TYR A 68 1.89 -1.63 -8.98
CA TYR A 68 0.85 -0.70 -8.61
C TYR A 68 0.47 -0.70 -7.13
N ILE A 69 -0.09 0.42 -6.71
CA ILE A 69 -0.85 0.56 -5.47
C ILE A 69 -2.19 1.22 -5.81
N GLY A 70 -3.27 0.69 -5.25
CA GLY A 70 -4.61 1.28 -5.34
C GLY A 70 -4.88 2.29 -4.24
N PHE A 71 -5.55 3.38 -4.60
CA PHE A 71 -5.96 4.45 -3.69
C PHE A 71 -7.42 4.81 -3.92
N ASP A 72 -8.27 4.52 -2.95
CA ASP A 72 -9.66 4.94 -2.96
C ASP A 72 -9.78 6.46 -2.73
N ALA A 73 -10.59 7.12 -3.55
CA ALA A 73 -10.79 8.56 -3.54
C ALA A 73 -11.88 8.99 -2.53
N THR A 74 -11.76 8.56 -1.28
CA THR A 74 -12.76 8.77 -0.22
C THR A 74 -12.76 10.17 0.38
N GLY A 75 -11.81 11.03 0.02
CA GLY A 75 -11.68 12.40 0.48
C GLY A 75 -10.90 13.28 -0.50
N PRO A 76 -10.89 14.60 -0.29
CA PRO A 76 -10.29 15.55 -1.22
C PRO A 76 -8.75 15.54 -1.20
N SER A 77 -8.13 14.82 -0.29
CA SER A 77 -6.67 14.65 -0.19
C SER A 77 -6.34 13.31 0.45
N LEU A 78 -5.12 12.83 0.23
CA LEU A 78 -4.49 11.82 1.06
C LEU A 78 -3.88 12.49 2.30
N HIS A 79 -3.61 11.69 3.33
CA HIS A 79 -2.97 12.13 4.55
C HIS A 79 -1.67 11.36 4.81
N VAL A 80 -0.89 11.77 5.79
CA VAL A 80 0.41 11.16 6.11
C VAL A 80 0.33 9.65 6.34
N GLY A 81 -0.83 9.11 6.79
CA GLY A 81 -1.03 7.67 6.90
C GLY A 81 -0.95 6.92 5.55
N SER A 82 -1.23 7.60 4.44
CA SER A 82 -1.08 7.05 3.08
C SER A 82 0.31 7.31 2.48
N LEU A 83 1.12 8.16 3.14
CA LEU A 83 2.41 8.60 2.58
C LEU A 83 3.40 7.44 2.42
N VAL A 84 3.36 6.43 3.31
CA VAL A 84 4.23 5.26 3.17
C VAL A 84 4.01 4.53 1.85
N GLN A 85 2.78 4.47 1.38
CA GLN A 85 2.42 3.83 0.10
C GLN A 85 2.89 4.68 -1.09
N ILE A 86 2.78 6.00 -0.99
CA ILE A 86 3.32 6.92 -2.00
C ILE A 86 4.84 6.80 -2.08
N MET A 87 5.51 6.78 -0.92
CA MET A 87 6.95 6.60 -0.83
C MET A 87 7.41 5.24 -1.36
N LEU A 88 6.62 4.19 -1.18
CA LEU A 88 6.90 2.87 -1.73
C LEU A 88 6.94 2.90 -3.26
N LEU A 89 5.97 3.58 -3.91
CA LEU A 89 5.98 3.80 -5.36
C LEU A 89 7.19 4.66 -5.80
N ARG A 90 7.54 5.69 -5.00
CA ARG A 90 8.73 6.49 -5.25
C ARG A 90 10.02 5.64 -5.19
N ARG A 91 10.15 4.76 -4.19
CA ARG A 91 11.30 3.83 -4.11
C ARG A 91 11.37 2.90 -5.32
N MET A 92 10.22 2.43 -5.76
CA MET A 92 10.12 1.62 -6.96
C MET A 92 10.63 2.37 -8.21
N GLN A 93 10.23 3.65 -8.39
CA GLN A 93 10.72 4.50 -9.47
C GLN A 93 12.22 4.78 -9.36
N GLN A 94 12.72 5.09 -8.17
CA GLN A 94 14.14 5.31 -7.90
C GLN A 94 15.02 4.07 -8.22
N ALA A 95 14.45 2.88 -8.05
CA ALA A 95 15.10 1.62 -8.43
C ALA A 95 14.98 1.28 -9.92
N GLY A 96 14.45 2.20 -10.75
CA GLY A 96 14.35 2.05 -12.21
C GLY A 96 13.13 1.27 -12.70
N HIS A 97 12.15 1.01 -11.83
CA HIS A 97 10.91 0.33 -12.20
C HIS A 97 9.76 1.30 -12.45
N LYS A 98 8.64 0.79 -13.01
CA LYS A 98 7.51 1.61 -13.46
C LYS A 98 6.37 1.61 -12.43
N PRO A 99 6.16 2.71 -11.68
CA PRO A 99 5.02 2.82 -10.78
C PRO A 99 3.71 3.03 -11.52
N ILE A 100 2.66 2.39 -11.05
CA ILE A 100 1.28 2.63 -11.48
C ILE A 100 0.49 3.10 -10.27
N VAL A 101 -0.03 4.31 -10.32
CA VAL A 101 -0.99 4.82 -9.35
C VAL A 101 -2.38 4.42 -9.83
N LEU A 102 -3.03 3.47 -9.15
CA LEU A 102 -4.38 3.08 -9.48
C LEU A 102 -5.38 3.88 -8.64
N MET A 103 -6.13 4.78 -9.27
CA MET A 103 -7.22 5.48 -8.61
C MET A 103 -8.46 4.60 -8.57
N GLY A 104 -9.03 4.46 -7.39
CA GLY A 104 -10.22 3.66 -7.11
C GLY A 104 -11.52 4.34 -7.50
N GLY A 105 -11.69 4.86 -8.75
CA GLY A 105 -12.92 5.49 -9.18
C GLY A 105 -14.12 4.54 -9.14
N GLY A 106 -13.94 3.27 -9.48
CA GLY A 106 -14.95 2.23 -9.36
C GLY A 106 -15.06 1.68 -7.93
N THR A 107 -13.93 1.30 -7.32
CA THR A 107 -13.91 0.69 -5.98
C THR A 107 -14.33 1.65 -4.86
N THR A 108 -14.12 2.96 -5.00
CA THR A 108 -14.63 3.96 -4.04
C THR A 108 -16.16 3.97 -3.94
N LYS A 109 -16.87 3.58 -5.01
CA LYS A 109 -18.34 3.43 -5.02
C LYS A 109 -18.80 2.28 -4.12
N ILE A 110 -17.91 1.32 -3.84
CA ILE A 110 -18.17 0.11 -3.04
C ILE A 110 -17.71 0.32 -1.59
N GLY A 111 -16.44 0.70 -1.40
CA GLY A 111 -15.77 0.89 -0.12
C GLY A 111 -15.02 -0.33 0.39
N ASP A 112 -13.71 -0.17 0.61
CA ASP A 112 -12.84 -1.22 1.18
C ASP A 112 -13.22 -1.50 2.65
N PRO A 113 -13.59 -2.73 3.02
CA PRO A 113 -13.88 -3.11 4.40
C PRO A 113 -12.61 -3.29 5.26
N SER A 114 -11.41 -3.36 4.65
CA SER A 114 -10.16 -3.64 5.34
C SER A 114 -9.86 -2.60 6.44
N GLY A 115 -9.64 -3.07 7.67
CA GLY A 115 -9.30 -2.21 8.81
C GLY A 115 -10.39 -1.22 9.24
N LYS A 116 -11.67 -1.47 8.87
CA LYS A 116 -12.84 -0.67 9.21
C LYS A 116 -13.86 -1.49 9.98
N ASP A 117 -14.50 -0.84 10.94
CA ASP A 117 -15.55 -1.44 11.75
C ASP A 117 -16.96 -1.03 11.29
N GLU A 118 -17.08 -0.01 10.45
CA GLU A 118 -18.35 0.54 9.94
C GLU A 118 -18.36 0.65 8.43
N SER A 119 -19.54 0.52 7.82
CA SER A 119 -19.76 0.74 6.39
C SER A 119 -19.50 2.20 6.01
N ARG A 120 -18.86 2.42 4.86
CA ARG A 120 -18.56 3.75 4.37
C ARG A 120 -19.82 4.43 3.80
N ARG A 121 -19.86 5.76 3.92
CA ARG A 121 -20.85 6.57 3.21
C ARG A 121 -20.58 6.47 1.70
N LEU A 122 -21.61 6.16 0.93
CA LEU A 122 -21.54 6.15 -0.52
C LEU A 122 -21.35 7.57 -1.05
N LEU A 123 -20.38 7.75 -1.94
CA LEU A 123 -20.08 9.02 -2.60
C LEU A 123 -20.66 9.01 -4.02
N THR A 124 -21.00 10.20 -4.54
CA THR A 124 -21.40 10.35 -5.95
C THR A 124 -20.18 10.30 -6.86
N THR A 125 -20.39 9.96 -8.14
CA THR A 125 -19.32 9.91 -9.14
C THR A 125 -18.60 11.26 -9.27
N GLU A 126 -19.35 12.36 -9.26
CA GLU A 126 -18.80 13.72 -9.37
C GLU A 126 -17.88 14.04 -8.18
N THR A 127 -18.27 13.61 -6.97
CA THR A 127 -17.42 13.77 -5.78
C THR A 127 -16.14 12.94 -5.88
N ILE A 128 -16.26 11.70 -6.36
CA ILE A 128 -15.11 10.81 -6.56
C ILE A 128 -14.15 11.40 -7.58
N ASP A 129 -14.63 11.88 -8.72
CA ASP A 129 -13.81 12.49 -9.77
C ASP A 129 -13.10 13.76 -9.28
N ALA A 130 -13.79 14.60 -8.53
CA ALA A 130 -13.18 15.78 -7.90
C ALA A 130 -12.09 15.40 -6.89
N ASN A 131 -12.32 14.35 -6.10
CA ASN A 131 -11.32 13.83 -5.16
C ASN A 131 -10.10 13.28 -5.91
N ILE A 132 -10.29 12.50 -6.99
CA ILE A 132 -9.21 11.96 -7.82
C ILE A 132 -8.34 13.10 -8.36
N ALA A 133 -8.95 14.14 -8.95
CA ALA A 133 -8.24 15.30 -9.49
C ALA A 133 -7.42 16.02 -8.40
N SER A 134 -7.97 16.12 -7.19
CA SER A 134 -7.27 16.75 -6.06
C SER A 134 -6.11 15.90 -5.54
N ILE A 135 -6.32 14.59 -5.38
CA ILE A 135 -5.31 13.64 -4.89
C ILE A 135 -4.12 13.55 -5.85
N ARG A 136 -4.36 13.62 -7.17
CA ARG A 136 -3.32 13.58 -8.21
C ARG A 136 -2.20 14.57 -7.93
N ARG A 137 -2.51 15.79 -7.46
CA ARG A 137 -1.52 16.85 -7.15
C ARG A 137 -0.48 16.40 -6.13
N ALA A 138 -0.86 15.55 -5.17
CA ALA A 138 0.07 15.03 -4.19
C ALA A 138 1.06 14.04 -4.82
N PHE A 139 0.60 13.15 -5.71
CA PHE A 139 1.49 12.19 -6.39
C PHE A 139 2.53 12.87 -7.28
N GLU A 140 2.19 13.97 -7.95
CA GLU A 140 3.09 14.72 -8.83
C GLU A 140 4.28 15.34 -8.07
N ARG A 141 4.23 15.39 -6.74
CA ARG A 141 5.36 15.82 -5.88
C ARG A 141 6.36 14.68 -5.61
N PHE A 142 5.92 13.44 -5.69
CA PHE A 142 6.74 12.28 -5.33
C PHE A 142 7.18 11.44 -6.52
N LEU A 143 6.44 11.50 -7.62
CA LEU A 143 6.65 10.67 -8.80
C LEU A 143 6.81 11.54 -10.05
N THR A 144 7.68 11.10 -10.96
CA THR A 144 7.78 11.65 -12.31
C THR A 144 6.82 10.86 -13.20
N PHE A 145 5.81 11.55 -13.74
CA PHE A 145 4.86 11.00 -14.71
C PHE A 145 5.31 11.27 -16.13
N GLY A 146 5.08 10.31 -17.03
CA GLY A 146 5.44 10.47 -18.45
C GLY A 146 5.38 9.16 -19.23
N ASP A 147 6.00 9.18 -20.41
CA ASP A 147 6.00 8.05 -21.35
C ASP A 147 7.30 7.22 -21.31
N GLY A 148 8.24 7.60 -20.44
CA GLY A 148 9.49 6.87 -20.25
C GLY A 148 9.29 5.48 -19.64
N PRO A 149 10.26 4.59 -19.77
CA PRO A 149 10.13 3.20 -19.33
C PRO A 149 9.90 3.04 -17.82
N SER A 150 10.42 3.97 -17.00
CA SER A 150 10.24 4.02 -15.54
C SER A 150 9.36 5.18 -15.08
N ASP A 151 8.82 5.98 -16.00
CA ASP A 151 7.90 7.04 -15.65
C ASP A 151 6.59 6.46 -15.09
N ALA A 152 6.07 7.09 -14.05
CA ALA A 152 4.82 6.70 -13.45
C ALA A 152 3.64 6.93 -14.41
N ILE A 153 2.63 6.09 -14.31
CA ILE A 153 1.34 6.31 -14.95
C ILE A 153 0.23 6.32 -13.90
N MET A 154 -0.85 7.00 -14.21
CA MET A 154 -2.07 6.99 -13.41
C MET A 154 -3.17 6.27 -14.18
N ALA A 155 -3.79 5.26 -13.58
CA ALA A 155 -4.94 4.54 -14.10
C ALA A 155 -6.13 4.74 -13.18
N ASN A 156 -7.35 4.58 -13.71
CA ASN A 156 -8.58 4.62 -12.93
C ASN A 156 -9.36 3.32 -13.15
N ASN A 157 -9.65 2.60 -12.08
CA ASN A 157 -10.37 1.32 -12.21
C ASN A 157 -11.84 1.47 -12.64
N ALA A 158 -12.41 2.66 -12.59
CA ALA A 158 -13.70 2.93 -13.21
C ALA A 158 -13.71 2.63 -14.72
N ASP A 159 -12.55 2.76 -15.41
CA ASP A 159 -12.43 2.52 -16.85
C ASP A 159 -12.76 1.07 -17.25
N TRP A 160 -12.70 0.13 -16.33
CA TRP A 160 -13.08 -1.26 -16.58
C TRP A 160 -14.18 -1.77 -15.64
N LEU A 161 -14.25 -1.32 -14.39
CA LEU A 161 -15.25 -1.80 -13.44
C LEU A 161 -16.66 -1.31 -13.77
N ASP A 162 -16.80 -0.06 -14.22
CA ASP A 162 -18.11 0.51 -14.56
C ASP A 162 -18.72 -0.11 -15.82
N ALA A 163 -17.90 -0.74 -16.66
CA ALA A 163 -18.33 -1.40 -17.89
C ALA A 163 -18.63 -2.90 -17.70
N LEU A 164 -18.51 -3.44 -16.48
CA LEU A 164 -18.75 -4.86 -16.22
C LEU A 164 -20.24 -5.18 -16.21
N ASP A 165 -20.63 -6.12 -17.05
CA ASP A 165 -21.96 -6.74 -16.97
C ASP A 165 -21.98 -7.78 -15.86
N TYR A 166 -22.95 -7.66 -14.94
CA TYR A 166 -23.02 -8.45 -13.72
C TYR A 166 -23.03 -9.97 -13.95
N ILE A 167 -23.86 -10.46 -14.87
CA ILE A 167 -23.98 -11.90 -15.12
C ILE A 167 -22.74 -12.48 -15.81
N PRO A 168 -22.20 -11.85 -16.90
CA PRO A 168 -20.92 -12.28 -17.47
C PRO A 168 -19.78 -12.26 -16.43
N PHE A 169 -19.66 -11.20 -15.63
CA PHE A 169 -18.64 -11.10 -14.60
C PHE A 169 -18.74 -12.24 -13.55
N LEU A 170 -19.95 -12.53 -13.06
CA LEU A 170 -20.15 -13.66 -12.13
C LEU A 170 -19.80 -14.99 -12.75
N ARG A 171 -20.12 -15.19 -14.03
CA ARG A 171 -19.86 -16.44 -14.74
C ARG A 171 -18.36 -16.67 -15.00
N ASP A 172 -17.64 -15.61 -15.36
CA ASP A 172 -16.25 -15.70 -15.82
C ASP A 172 -15.25 -15.56 -14.68
N VAL A 173 -15.57 -14.73 -13.68
CA VAL A 173 -14.68 -14.42 -12.55
C VAL A 173 -15.10 -15.15 -11.27
N GLY A 174 -16.40 -15.23 -11.00
CA GLY A 174 -16.95 -15.82 -9.78
C GLY A 174 -16.47 -17.24 -9.45
N PRO A 175 -16.35 -18.18 -10.43
CA PRO A 175 -15.90 -19.56 -10.17
C PRO A 175 -14.47 -19.66 -9.60
N HIS A 176 -13.67 -18.60 -9.75
CA HIS A 176 -12.30 -18.56 -9.22
C HIS A 176 -12.23 -18.22 -7.72
N PHE A 177 -13.36 -17.81 -7.11
CA PHE A 177 -13.48 -17.49 -5.70
C PHE A 177 -14.41 -18.47 -5.00
N THR A 178 -14.00 -18.97 -3.83
CA THR A 178 -14.84 -19.79 -2.98
C THR A 178 -15.22 -19.02 -1.72
N ILE A 179 -16.50 -19.07 -1.35
CA ILE A 179 -16.99 -18.39 -0.14
C ILE A 179 -16.18 -18.83 1.09
N ASN A 180 -15.90 -20.13 1.24
CA ASN A 180 -15.13 -20.64 2.37
C ASN A 180 -13.75 -19.96 2.51
N ARG A 181 -13.06 -19.72 1.39
CA ARG A 181 -11.77 -19.00 1.40
C ARG A 181 -11.96 -17.51 1.68
N MET A 182 -12.97 -16.88 1.07
CA MET A 182 -13.26 -15.46 1.28
C MET A 182 -13.56 -15.15 2.75
N LEU A 183 -14.25 -16.05 3.45
CA LEU A 183 -14.54 -15.90 4.88
C LEU A 183 -13.29 -15.99 5.79
N THR A 184 -12.17 -16.52 5.31
CA THR A 184 -10.93 -16.63 6.10
C THR A 184 -10.07 -15.37 6.09
N PHE A 185 -10.33 -14.41 5.20
CA PHE A 185 -9.55 -13.17 5.15
C PHE A 185 -9.84 -12.27 6.36
N ASP A 186 -8.81 -11.64 6.88
CA ASP A 186 -8.91 -10.82 8.08
C ASP A 186 -9.94 -9.69 7.95
N SER A 187 -10.06 -9.07 6.77
CA SER A 187 -11.07 -8.04 6.48
C SER A 187 -12.51 -8.52 6.68
N VAL A 188 -12.77 -9.81 6.49
CA VAL A 188 -14.07 -10.45 6.67
C VAL A 188 -14.19 -11.06 8.06
N ARG A 189 -13.24 -11.94 8.41
CA ARG A 189 -13.24 -12.71 9.65
C ARG A 189 -13.35 -11.82 10.88
N LEU A 190 -12.57 -10.74 10.98
CA LEU A 190 -12.60 -9.81 12.11
C LEU A 190 -13.96 -9.11 12.28
N ARG A 191 -14.66 -8.82 11.17
CA ARG A 191 -16.01 -8.24 11.20
C ARG A 191 -17.03 -9.27 11.71
N LEU A 192 -16.95 -10.52 11.22
CA LEU A 192 -17.82 -11.61 11.64
C LEU A 192 -17.59 -11.98 13.11
N ASP A 193 -16.32 -12.11 13.54
CA ASP A 193 -15.95 -12.43 14.93
C ASP A 193 -16.44 -11.37 15.92
N ARG A 194 -16.55 -10.11 15.49
CA ARG A 194 -17.06 -8.98 16.28
C ARG A 194 -18.57 -8.75 16.11
N GLU A 195 -19.27 -9.64 15.41
CA GLU A 195 -20.70 -9.50 15.09
C GLU A 195 -21.04 -8.17 14.42
N GLN A 196 -20.10 -7.58 13.68
CA GLN A 196 -20.30 -6.33 12.96
C GLN A 196 -20.86 -6.59 11.57
N PRO A 197 -21.80 -5.77 11.09
CA PRO A 197 -22.41 -5.96 9.78
C PRO A 197 -21.36 -5.84 8.68
N LEU A 198 -21.35 -6.79 7.75
CA LEU A 198 -20.62 -6.77 6.50
C LEU A 198 -21.63 -6.90 5.36
N THR A 199 -21.77 -5.86 4.56
CA THR A 199 -22.73 -5.87 3.44
C THR A 199 -22.21 -6.75 2.32
N PHE A 200 -23.13 -7.28 1.48
CA PHE A 200 -22.76 -8.00 0.27
C PHE A 200 -21.92 -7.12 -0.68
N LEU A 201 -22.19 -5.82 -0.71
CA LEU A 201 -21.42 -4.84 -1.46
C LEU A 201 -19.95 -4.84 -1.02
N GLU A 202 -19.68 -4.62 0.26
CA GLU A 202 -18.32 -4.62 0.84
C GLU A 202 -17.63 -5.98 0.67
N PHE A 203 -18.36 -7.08 0.79
CA PHE A 203 -17.83 -8.43 0.61
C PHE A 203 -17.30 -8.68 -0.80
N ASN A 204 -17.88 -8.04 -1.81
CA ASN A 204 -17.41 -8.13 -3.20
C ASN A 204 -16.15 -7.29 -3.47
N TYR A 205 -15.75 -6.37 -2.60
CA TYR A 205 -14.59 -5.52 -2.81
C TYR A 205 -13.32 -6.32 -3.14
N MET A 206 -13.06 -7.40 -2.43
CA MET A 206 -11.88 -8.24 -2.65
C MET A 206 -11.84 -8.88 -4.05
N ILE A 207 -13.01 -9.16 -4.66
CA ILE A 207 -13.09 -9.70 -6.02
C ILE A 207 -12.75 -8.61 -7.03
N LEU A 208 -13.26 -7.39 -6.82
CA LEU A 208 -13.00 -6.24 -7.70
C LEU A 208 -11.52 -5.84 -7.66
N GLN A 209 -10.91 -5.81 -6.48
CA GLN A 209 -9.46 -5.53 -6.37
C GLN A 209 -8.61 -6.63 -7.01
N ALA A 210 -9.01 -7.89 -6.91
CA ALA A 210 -8.34 -8.98 -7.62
C ALA A 210 -8.47 -8.82 -9.14
N TYR A 211 -9.63 -8.38 -9.61
CA TYR A 211 -9.86 -8.10 -11.02
C TYR A 211 -9.04 -6.90 -11.51
N ASP A 212 -8.85 -5.86 -10.68
CA ASP A 212 -7.95 -4.74 -10.98
C ASP A 212 -6.53 -5.23 -11.31
N PHE A 213 -6.00 -6.17 -10.54
CA PHE A 213 -4.66 -6.70 -10.81
C PHE A 213 -4.59 -7.46 -12.13
N LEU A 214 -5.63 -8.25 -12.45
CA LEU A 214 -5.74 -8.94 -13.73
C LEU A 214 -5.80 -7.93 -14.89
N GLU A 215 -6.64 -6.91 -14.81
CA GLU A 215 -6.78 -5.88 -15.84
C GLU A 215 -5.50 -5.04 -16.01
N LEU A 216 -4.84 -4.66 -14.93
CA LEU A 216 -3.54 -3.98 -15.01
C LEU A 216 -2.45 -4.88 -15.60
N SER A 217 -2.48 -6.19 -15.33
CA SER A 217 -1.58 -7.14 -15.99
C SER A 217 -1.78 -7.17 -17.49
N ARG A 218 -3.04 -7.16 -17.95
CA ARG A 218 -3.42 -7.15 -19.36
C ARG A 218 -3.06 -5.85 -20.07
N ARG A 219 -3.43 -4.71 -19.45
CA ARG A 219 -3.39 -3.38 -20.07
C ARG A 219 -2.02 -2.71 -19.95
N ALA A 220 -1.31 -2.93 -18.85
CA ALA A 220 -0.08 -2.23 -18.50
C ALA A 220 1.10 -3.19 -18.20
N HIS A 221 0.96 -4.48 -18.50
CA HIS A 221 1.96 -5.49 -18.18
C HIS A 221 2.38 -5.50 -16.71
N CYS A 222 1.46 -5.09 -15.81
CA CYS A 222 1.71 -5.00 -14.38
C CYS A 222 2.02 -6.39 -13.80
N ARG A 223 3.12 -6.50 -13.06
CA ARG A 223 3.58 -7.77 -12.48
C ARG A 223 3.63 -7.76 -10.97
N LEU A 224 3.51 -6.60 -10.34
CA LEU A 224 3.69 -6.42 -8.90
C LEU A 224 2.55 -5.58 -8.31
N GLN A 225 1.89 -6.09 -7.28
CA GLN A 225 1.02 -5.30 -6.42
C GLN A 225 1.71 -5.03 -5.08
N LEU A 226 1.65 -3.76 -4.63
CA LEU A 226 2.20 -3.35 -3.35
C LEU A 226 1.06 -2.80 -2.48
N GLY A 227 1.21 -2.90 -1.15
CA GLY A 227 0.18 -2.41 -0.22
C GLY A 227 0.62 -2.47 1.23
N GLY A 228 -0.25 -2.08 2.16
CA GLY A 228 -0.09 -2.34 3.59
C GLY A 228 -0.31 -3.81 3.94
N SER A 229 0.12 -4.25 5.12
CA SER A 229 -0.05 -5.64 5.55
C SER A 229 -1.53 -6.05 5.68
N ASP A 230 -2.44 -5.10 5.87
CA ASP A 230 -3.88 -5.29 5.84
C ASP A 230 -4.43 -5.67 4.45
N GLN A 231 -3.65 -5.41 3.38
CA GLN A 231 -4.01 -5.73 1.99
C GLN A 231 -3.54 -7.11 1.53
N TRP A 232 -2.84 -7.89 2.37
CA TRP A 232 -2.26 -9.17 1.98
C TRP A 232 -3.26 -10.13 1.33
N GLY A 233 -4.44 -10.29 1.93
CA GLY A 233 -5.50 -11.15 1.39
C GLY A 233 -5.97 -10.71 0.01
N ASN A 234 -6.19 -9.41 -0.19
CA ASN A 234 -6.60 -8.85 -1.48
C ASN A 234 -5.51 -9.05 -2.55
N ILE A 235 -4.24 -8.82 -2.20
CA ILE A 235 -3.10 -9.02 -3.11
C ILE A 235 -2.99 -10.47 -3.56
N VAL A 236 -3.06 -11.42 -2.62
CA VAL A 236 -2.99 -12.87 -2.93
C VAL A 236 -4.15 -13.31 -3.81
N ASN A 237 -5.35 -12.75 -3.60
CA ASN A 237 -6.51 -13.01 -4.47
C ASN A 237 -6.26 -12.58 -5.92
N GLY A 238 -5.66 -11.43 -6.15
CA GLY A 238 -5.32 -10.94 -7.49
C GLY A 238 -4.30 -11.84 -8.19
N ILE A 239 -3.25 -12.26 -7.45
CA ILE A 239 -2.24 -13.20 -7.95
C ILE A 239 -2.87 -14.54 -8.36
N GLU A 240 -3.73 -15.09 -7.51
CA GLU A 240 -4.41 -16.36 -7.78
C GLU A 240 -5.40 -16.25 -8.95
N LEU A 241 -6.12 -15.12 -9.06
CA LEU A 241 -7.03 -14.90 -10.18
C LEU A 241 -6.25 -14.90 -11.52
N ALA A 242 -5.19 -14.11 -11.62
CA ALA A 242 -4.37 -14.03 -12.83
C ALA A 242 -3.75 -15.39 -13.20
N ARG A 243 -3.27 -16.14 -12.21
CA ARG A 243 -2.73 -17.48 -12.42
C ARG A 243 -3.78 -18.46 -12.96
N ARG A 244 -5.02 -18.40 -12.46
CA ARG A 244 -6.11 -19.30 -12.86
C ARG A 244 -6.69 -18.96 -14.22
N VAL A 245 -6.78 -17.67 -14.53
CA VAL A 245 -7.40 -17.21 -15.78
C VAL A 245 -6.41 -17.24 -16.94
N GLU A 246 -5.16 -16.84 -16.72
CA GLU A 246 -4.17 -16.63 -17.80
C GLU A 246 -2.86 -17.40 -17.62
N GLY A 247 -2.66 -18.09 -16.51
CA GLY A 247 -1.39 -18.74 -16.20
C GLY A 247 -0.25 -17.75 -15.90
N THR A 248 -0.57 -16.47 -15.71
CA THR A 248 0.42 -15.40 -15.49
C THR A 248 0.94 -15.40 -14.07
N GLN A 249 2.26 -15.38 -13.90
CA GLN A 249 2.90 -15.21 -12.59
C GLN A 249 2.95 -13.73 -12.20
N LEU A 250 2.29 -13.39 -11.12
CA LEU A 250 2.29 -12.07 -10.50
C LEU A 250 2.88 -12.13 -9.08
N TYR A 251 3.28 -10.97 -8.56
CA TYR A 251 3.96 -10.85 -7.28
C TYR A 251 3.28 -9.83 -6.38
N GLY A 252 3.49 -9.97 -5.07
CA GLY A 252 2.98 -9.05 -4.08
C GLY A 252 4.01 -8.71 -3.01
N ILE A 253 4.04 -7.43 -2.60
CA ILE A 253 4.80 -6.94 -1.46
C ILE A 253 3.86 -6.20 -0.52
N THR A 254 3.99 -6.45 0.79
CA THR A 254 3.34 -5.61 1.79
C THR A 254 4.33 -4.90 2.67
N THR A 255 3.96 -3.69 3.12
CA THR A 255 4.67 -2.93 4.13
C THR A 255 4.05 -3.17 5.52
N PRO A 256 4.82 -3.02 6.62
CA PRO A 256 4.22 -2.95 7.94
C PRO A 256 3.20 -1.81 8.03
N LEU A 257 2.14 -2.00 8.81
CA LEU A 257 1.27 -0.88 9.18
C LEU A 257 2.05 0.12 10.04
N ILE A 258 1.95 1.39 9.69
CA ILE A 258 2.68 2.44 10.40
C ILE A 258 1.82 2.95 11.57
N THR A 259 2.31 2.67 12.77
CA THR A 259 1.82 3.24 14.02
C THR A 259 2.89 4.13 14.63
N THR A 260 2.51 5.09 15.43
CA THR A 260 3.40 5.85 16.29
C THR A 260 3.86 5.00 17.49
N ALA A 261 4.93 5.40 18.17
CA ALA A 261 5.51 4.61 19.28
C ALA A 261 4.53 4.41 20.45
N ASP A 262 3.53 5.27 20.61
CA ASP A 262 2.43 5.14 21.57
C ASP A 262 1.27 4.26 21.08
N GLY A 263 1.42 3.64 19.89
CA GLY A 263 0.40 2.76 19.29
C GLY A 263 -0.70 3.48 18.51
N GLY A 264 -0.62 4.81 18.38
CA GLY A 264 -1.56 5.60 17.60
C GLY A 264 -1.47 5.31 16.09
N LYS A 265 -2.58 5.48 15.37
CA LYS A 265 -2.59 5.39 13.91
C LYS A 265 -1.89 6.61 13.30
N MET A 266 -0.91 6.38 12.41
CA MET A 266 -0.21 7.44 11.69
C MET A 266 -1.18 8.36 10.92
N GLY A 267 -0.95 9.67 11.01
CA GLY A 267 -1.70 10.68 10.24
C GLY A 267 -3.02 11.14 10.85
N LYS A 268 -3.35 10.72 12.07
CA LYS A 268 -4.45 11.28 12.87
C LYS A 268 -3.88 11.95 14.10
N THR A 269 -4.24 13.20 14.32
CA THR A 269 -3.94 13.98 15.52
C THR A 269 -5.24 14.41 16.20
N GLU A 270 -5.17 14.97 17.39
CA GLU A 270 -6.33 15.57 18.06
C GLU A 270 -7.01 16.66 17.21
N LYS A 271 -6.23 17.32 16.32
CA LYS A 271 -6.70 18.35 15.39
C LYS A 271 -7.26 17.79 14.08
N GLY A 272 -7.25 16.46 13.88
CA GLY A 272 -7.73 15.81 12.67
C GLY A 272 -6.62 15.15 11.84
N ALA A 273 -6.88 14.91 10.55
CA ALA A 273 -5.93 14.29 9.64
C ALA A 273 -4.82 15.27 9.23
N VAL A 274 -3.58 14.74 9.12
CA VAL A 274 -2.43 15.48 8.59
C VAL A 274 -2.44 15.32 7.07
N TRP A 275 -3.07 16.28 6.39
CA TRP A 275 -3.30 16.28 4.97
C TRP A 275 -2.03 16.58 4.15
N LEU A 276 -1.98 16.04 2.91
CA LEU A 276 -0.87 16.31 2.00
C LEU A 276 -1.09 17.55 1.13
N ASN A 277 -2.35 17.93 0.86
CA ASN A 277 -2.64 19.11 0.04
C ASN A 277 -2.57 20.39 0.87
N THR A 278 -1.90 21.42 0.32
CA THR A 278 -1.65 22.71 0.99
C THR A 278 -2.90 23.53 1.32
N ASP A 279 -3.98 23.32 0.57
CA ASP A 279 -5.29 23.93 0.81
C ASP A 279 -6.02 23.38 2.04
N LEU A 280 -5.58 22.23 2.56
CA LEU A 280 -6.14 21.58 3.76
C LEU A 280 -5.21 21.62 4.97
N LEU A 281 -3.90 21.72 4.77
CA LEU A 281 -2.91 21.81 5.84
C LEU A 281 -1.71 22.67 5.37
N SER A 282 -1.34 23.67 6.16
CA SER A 282 -0.21 24.54 5.81
C SER A 282 1.13 23.78 5.82
N PRO A 283 2.13 24.20 5.01
CA PRO A 283 3.47 23.61 5.07
C PRO A 283 4.11 23.73 6.47
N TYR A 284 3.77 24.79 7.24
CA TYR A 284 4.23 24.95 8.61
C TYR A 284 3.65 23.87 9.54
N ASP A 285 2.34 23.62 9.51
CA ASP A 285 1.72 22.61 10.35
C ASP A 285 2.19 21.19 9.94
N TYR A 286 2.39 20.93 8.65
CA TYR A 286 2.98 19.70 8.15
C TYR A 286 4.42 19.52 8.66
N TRP A 287 5.25 20.55 8.63
CA TRP A 287 6.60 20.55 9.18
C TRP A 287 6.59 20.31 10.69
N GLN A 288 5.69 20.98 11.44
CA GLN A 288 5.52 20.79 12.88
C GLN A 288 5.12 19.36 13.24
N PHE A 289 4.28 18.71 12.44
CA PHE A 289 3.94 17.29 12.64
C PHE A 289 5.20 16.42 12.69
N TRP A 290 6.09 16.56 11.71
CA TRP A 290 7.33 15.79 11.67
C TRP A 290 8.31 16.22 12.76
N ARG A 291 8.39 17.48 13.06
CA ARG A 291 9.27 18.03 14.11
C ARG A 291 8.90 17.51 15.50
N ASN A 292 7.62 17.23 15.73
CA ASN A 292 7.08 16.74 16.98
C ASN A 292 7.01 15.20 17.05
N THR A 293 7.66 14.49 16.13
CA THR A 293 7.80 13.03 16.15
C THR A 293 8.44 12.58 17.47
N GLN A 294 7.96 11.47 18.04
CA GLN A 294 8.56 10.88 19.23
C GLN A 294 9.97 10.37 18.93
N ASP A 295 10.88 10.45 19.89
CA ASP A 295 12.30 10.09 19.72
C ASP A 295 12.46 8.67 19.16
N ALA A 296 11.67 7.72 19.65
CA ALA A 296 11.71 6.32 19.21
C ALA A 296 11.31 6.10 17.75
N ASP A 297 10.56 7.04 17.15
CA ASP A 297 10.09 6.94 15.77
C ASP A 297 11.01 7.63 14.75
N VAL A 298 11.90 8.52 15.20
CA VAL A 298 12.68 9.42 14.32
C VAL A 298 13.46 8.62 13.27
N GLY A 299 14.24 7.61 13.69
CA GLY A 299 15.05 6.82 12.78
C GLY A 299 14.22 6.06 11.75
N ARG A 300 13.12 5.43 12.20
CA ARG A 300 12.19 4.73 11.32
C ARG A 300 11.56 5.69 10.30
N PHE A 301 11.13 6.87 10.73
CA PHE A 301 10.50 7.85 9.85
C PHE A 301 11.49 8.50 8.87
N LEU A 302 12.73 8.72 9.26
CA LEU A 302 13.80 9.12 8.35
C LEU A 302 13.96 8.11 7.21
N ARG A 303 13.97 6.81 7.50
CA ARG A 303 14.06 5.75 6.47
C ARG A 303 12.85 5.72 5.55
N LEU A 304 11.65 5.82 6.10
CA LEU A 304 10.41 5.64 5.34
C LEU A 304 9.99 6.90 4.56
N PHE A 305 10.21 8.09 5.10
CA PHE A 305 9.58 9.31 4.61
C PHE A 305 10.57 10.36 4.08
N THR A 306 11.85 10.02 3.94
CA THR A 306 12.85 10.94 3.37
C THR A 306 13.73 10.25 2.35
N ASP A 307 14.40 11.05 1.50
CA ASP A 307 15.43 10.57 0.58
C ASP A 307 16.83 10.64 1.18
N ILE A 308 16.97 10.99 2.47
CA ILE A 308 18.26 11.03 3.15
C ILE A 308 18.96 9.68 3.00
N PRO A 309 20.25 9.64 2.62
CA PRO A 309 21.02 8.41 2.49
C PRO A 309 21.05 7.59 3.78
N LEU A 310 21.06 6.24 3.65
CA LEU A 310 21.01 5.34 4.83
C LEU A 310 22.20 5.50 5.78
N ASP A 311 23.38 5.83 5.26
CA ASP A 311 24.58 6.11 6.06
C ASP A 311 24.43 7.39 6.89
N GLU A 312 23.80 8.43 6.34
CA GLU A 312 23.47 9.64 7.09
C GLU A 312 22.39 9.39 8.12
N ILE A 313 21.34 8.61 7.77
CA ILE A 313 20.31 8.20 8.73
C ILE A 313 20.96 7.43 9.89
N ALA A 314 21.91 6.52 9.62
CA ALA A 314 22.63 5.79 10.64
C ALA A 314 23.46 6.67 11.58
N ARG A 315 23.90 7.86 11.10
CA ARG A 315 24.53 8.88 11.96
C ARG A 315 23.50 9.62 12.81
N LEU A 316 22.40 10.02 12.22
CA LEU A 316 21.32 10.72 12.93
C LEU A 316 20.66 9.85 14.02
N GLU A 317 20.56 8.53 13.81
CA GLU A 317 20.01 7.59 14.78
C GLU A 317 20.88 7.40 16.04
N LYS A 318 22.16 7.79 16.00
CA LYS A 318 23.05 7.73 17.16
C LYS A 318 22.87 8.92 18.11
N LEU A 319 22.21 9.99 17.66
CA LEU A 319 21.98 11.17 18.46
C LEU A 319 21.01 10.86 19.62
N GLN A 320 21.31 11.37 20.80
CA GLN A 320 20.55 11.14 22.03
C GLN A 320 20.32 12.47 22.80
N GLY A 321 19.38 12.43 23.72
CA GLY A 321 19.05 13.59 24.55
C GLY A 321 18.69 14.82 23.71
N ALA A 322 19.31 15.96 24.00
CA ALA A 322 19.04 17.22 23.27
C ALA A 322 19.44 17.17 21.79
N GLU A 323 20.43 16.32 21.43
CA GLU A 323 20.93 16.22 20.06
C GLU A 323 19.93 15.55 19.10
N ILE A 324 18.98 14.72 19.59
CA ILE A 324 17.95 14.10 18.75
C ILE A 324 17.08 15.16 18.02
N ASN A 325 17.04 16.40 18.55
CA ASN A 325 16.37 17.50 17.89
C ASN A 325 16.96 17.83 16.51
N HIS A 326 18.24 17.53 16.26
CA HIS A 326 18.84 17.66 14.92
C HIS A 326 18.26 16.62 13.96
N ALA A 327 18.08 15.38 14.41
CA ALA A 327 17.46 14.32 13.61
C ALA A 327 15.98 14.63 13.32
N LYS A 328 15.23 15.12 14.31
CA LYS A 328 13.83 15.57 14.11
C LYS A 328 13.71 16.73 13.15
N LYS A 329 14.65 17.68 13.22
CA LYS A 329 14.68 18.80 12.28
C LYS A 329 15.01 18.29 10.87
N ALA A 330 15.99 17.42 10.70
CA ALA A 330 16.33 16.83 9.41
C ALA A 330 15.13 16.08 8.79
N LEU A 331 14.37 15.33 9.61
CA LEU A 331 13.15 14.67 9.19
C LEU A 331 12.09 15.69 8.71
N ALA A 332 11.83 16.72 9.50
CA ALA A 332 10.84 17.74 9.19
C ALA A 332 11.20 18.54 7.92
N ASP A 333 12.45 18.96 7.80
CA ASP A 333 12.95 19.67 6.63
C ASP A 333 12.82 18.82 5.37
N ALA A 334 13.35 17.58 5.39
CA ALA A 334 13.35 16.70 4.23
C ALA A 334 11.94 16.27 3.81
N ALA A 335 11.08 15.88 4.74
CA ALA A 335 9.71 15.48 4.42
C ALA A 335 8.87 16.65 3.89
N THR A 336 9.08 17.86 4.43
CA THR A 336 8.37 19.06 3.96
C THR A 336 8.90 19.53 2.60
N ALA A 337 10.20 19.51 2.38
CA ALA A 337 10.79 19.85 1.09
C ALA A 337 10.30 18.93 -0.03
N MET A 338 10.15 17.65 0.25
CA MET A 338 9.65 16.65 -0.72
C MET A 338 8.23 16.94 -1.19
N LEU A 339 7.34 17.34 -0.27
CA LEU A 339 5.92 17.58 -0.58
C LEU A 339 5.67 19.02 -1.04
N HIS A 340 6.29 20.02 -0.38
CA HIS A 340 5.95 21.43 -0.55
C HIS A 340 7.08 22.25 -1.22
N GLY A 341 8.25 21.66 -1.42
CA GLY A 341 9.42 22.32 -1.97
C GLY A 341 10.34 22.92 -0.90
N ASP A 342 11.60 23.21 -1.30
CA ASP A 342 12.67 23.66 -0.40
C ASP A 342 12.35 25.05 0.25
N GLU A 343 11.76 25.97 -0.51
CA GLU A 343 11.40 27.28 -0.02
C GLU A 343 10.35 27.22 1.10
N ALA A 344 9.31 26.39 0.93
CA ALA A 344 8.28 26.19 1.94
C ALA A 344 8.84 25.51 3.21
N ALA A 345 9.74 24.55 3.06
CA ALA A 345 10.41 23.89 4.18
C ALA A 345 11.30 24.87 4.95
N ALA A 346 12.08 25.71 4.26
CA ALA A 346 12.93 26.73 4.87
C ALA A 346 12.08 27.78 5.61
N GLY A 347 10.97 28.25 5.01
CA GLY A 347 10.04 29.18 5.62
C GLY A 347 9.38 28.61 6.88
N ALA A 348 8.97 27.34 6.86
CA ALA A 348 8.42 26.65 8.02
C ALA A 348 9.44 26.53 9.17
N ALA A 349 10.68 26.13 8.85
CA ALA A 349 11.75 26.02 9.82
C ALA A 349 12.13 27.36 10.44
N GLU A 350 12.14 28.45 9.65
CA GLU A 350 12.41 29.80 10.15
C GLU A 350 11.29 30.32 11.04
N SER A 351 10.02 30.08 10.66
CA SER A 351 8.88 30.46 11.49
C SER A 351 8.90 29.75 12.85
N ALA A 352 9.28 28.46 12.87
CA ALA A 352 9.41 27.69 14.09
C ALA A 352 10.57 28.13 15.02
N ARG A 353 11.55 28.89 14.50
CA ARG A 353 12.62 29.46 15.33
C ARG A 353 12.22 30.75 16.04
N ARG A 354 11.21 31.42 15.52
CA ARG A 354 10.72 32.71 16.06
C ARG A 354 9.63 32.57 17.12
N THR A 355 9.01 31.34 17.16
CA THR A 355 8.01 30.95 18.15
C THR A 355 8.67 30.21 19.30
#